data_df898de42fd8e689de800537420ac501
#
_entry.id   df898de42fd8e689de800537420ac501
#
_cell.length_a   1.000
_cell.length_b   1.000
_cell.length_c   1.000
_cell.angle_alpha   90.00
_cell.angle_beta   90.00
_cell.angle_gamma   90.00
#
_symmetry.space_group_name_H-M   'P 1'
#
loop_
_entity.id
_entity.type
_entity.pdbx_description
1 polymer ?
#
loop_
_entity_poly.entity_id
_entity_poly.type
_entity_poly.pdbx_seq_one_letter_code
_entity_poly.pdbx_strand_id
1 'polypeptide(L)'
;MKSFVVGLLGLLVLVAPLRAQEQKPAGSEQKPEEQKSAAAANGAGAPATTAPAAVTITNESTPAELARAAFLAQGGEKFRSLQNIVMRGSVQLYPPNSVQSIPGSFSLVTAGPKLRMEIDARPAIVFKQIFDGQQTYSSMPNLEMPPLTKFGLGALARYDQPGYQITALANKKKQRAFRIVDPEGYTTDFYIDATNGRVMSFLLYYGGFTLGTEHSKFKEIEGVLVPSSFSQKFEMPMGAFFAEFSAKEVKINQPLGDDAFAIPR
;
A
#
# COMPACT_ATOMS: atom_id res chain seq x y z
N MET A 1 18.77 23.18 -25.36
CA MET A 1 18.66 24.11 -24.23
C MET A 1 17.22 24.65 -24.24
N LYS A 2 16.33 24.09 -23.45
CA LYS A 2 14.97 24.62 -23.21
C LYS A 2 14.83 24.81 -21.71
N SER A 3 14.72 26.08 -21.32
CA SER A 3 14.60 26.54 -19.94
C SER A 3 13.27 26.08 -19.34
N PHE A 4 13.32 25.32 -18.26
CA PHE A 4 12.17 25.02 -17.42
C PHE A 4 11.98 26.17 -16.42
N VAL A 5 10.90 26.92 -16.59
CA VAL A 5 10.42 27.89 -15.60
C VAL A 5 9.55 27.12 -14.62
N VAL A 6 10.06 26.91 -13.42
CA VAL A 6 9.30 26.32 -12.29
C VAL A 6 8.49 27.44 -11.68
N GLY A 7 7.17 27.40 -11.89
CA GLY A 7 6.20 28.26 -11.22
C GLY A 7 6.07 27.91 -9.74
N LEU A 8 6.57 28.75 -8.89
CA LEU A 8 6.50 28.70 -7.43
C LEU A 8 5.07 29.07 -6.98
N LEU A 9 4.25 28.09 -6.57
CA LEU A 9 3.00 28.36 -5.86
C LEU A 9 3.32 28.51 -4.37
N GLY A 10 3.58 29.76 -3.95
CA GLY A 10 3.68 30.13 -2.56
C GLY A 10 2.30 30.15 -1.91
N LEU A 11 2.00 29.18 -1.05
CA LEU A 11 0.83 29.21 -0.18
C LEU A 11 1.18 29.98 1.10
N LEU A 12 0.76 31.24 1.16
CA LEU A 12 0.85 32.08 2.36
C LEU A 12 -0.24 31.61 3.34
N VAL A 13 0.15 30.91 4.40
CA VAL A 13 -0.75 30.57 5.50
C VAL A 13 -0.61 31.63 6.58
N LEU A 14 -1.64 32.44 6.74
CA LEU A 14 -1.80 33.36 7.88
C LEU A 14 -2.02 32.52 9.15
N VAL A 15 -1.07 32.57 10.07
CA VAL A 15 -1.17 31.96 11.39
C VAL A 15 -1.82 32.94 12.34
N ALA A 16 -3.01 32.64 12.83
CA ALA A 16 -3.60 33.25 14.02
C ALA A 16 -3.31 32.37 15.25
N PRO A 17 -2.86 32.90 16.37
CA PRO A 17 -2.53 32.09 17.56
C PRO A 17 -3.81 31.77 18.35
N LEU A 18 -4.12 30.49 18.53
CA LEU A 18 -5.07 30.05 19.54
C LEU A 18 -4.35 29.49 20.75
N ARG A 19 -4.78 30.01 21.90
CA ARG A 19 -4.27 29.74 23.25
C ARG A 19 -4.46 28.28 23.65
N ALA A 20 -3.47 27.77 24.36
CA ALA A 20 -3.50 26.52 25.10
C ALA A 20 -4.56 26.53 26.21
N GLN A 21 -5.29 25.42 26.34
CA GLN A 21 -5.92 25.03 27.60
C GLN A 21 -5.41 23.64 27.99
N GLU A 22 -4.73 23.64 29.12
CA GLU A 22 -4.36 22.47 29.90
C GLU A 22 -5.60 21.76 30.41
N GLN A 23 -5.63 20.43 30.31
CA GLN A 23 -6.43 19.62 31.22
C GLN A 23 -5.71 18.30 31.53
N LYS A 24 -5.56 18.11 32.84
CA LYS A 24 -4.82 17.08 33.60
C LYS A 24 -5.62 15.77 33.68
N PRO A 25 -4.96 14.61 33.85
CA PRO A 25 -5.60 13.30 33.85
C PRO A 25 -6.08 12.85 35.22
N ALA A 26 -7.09 12.00 35.27
CA ALA A 26 -7.40 11.15 36.41
C ALA A 26 -8.07 9.84 36.00
N GLY A 27 -7.58 8.74 36.57
CA GLY A 27 -8.39 7.65 37.07
C GLY A 27 -8.22 6.31 36.37
N SER A 28 -7.36 5.50 36.98
CA SER A 28 -7.29 4.03 36.86
C SER A 28 -8.56 3.37 37.41
N GLU A 29 -9.04 2.31 36.76
CA GLU A 29 -9.65 1.20 37.53
C GLU A 29 -9.55 -0.14 36.78
N GLN A 30 -9.28 -1.17 37.57
CA GLN A 30 -8.97 -2.55 37.21
C GLN A 30 -10.24 -3.43 37.13
N LYS A 31 -10.21 -4.41 36.19
CA LYS A 31 -10.58 -5.84 36.22
C LYS A 31 -11.81 -6.31 37.07
N PRO A 32 -12.58 -7.36 36.67
CA PRO A 32 -12.05 -8.73 36.74
C PRO A 32 -12.41 -9.70 35.58
N GLU A 33 -11.66 -10.80 35.58
CA GLU A 33 -11.80 -12.03 34.83
C GLU A 33 -13.12 -12.79 35.15
N GLU A 34 -13.68 -13.44 34.13
CA GLU A 34 -14.51 -14.64 34.38
C GLU A 34 -14.26 -15.71 33.32
N GLN A 35 -13.75 -16.84 33.77
CA GLN A 35 -13.66 -18.12 33.08
C GLN A 35 -15.01 -18.84 33.09
N LYS A 36 -15.38 -19.50 31.97
CA LYS A 36 -16.11 -20.79 31.95
C LYS A 36 -16.07 -21.36 30.53
N SER A 37 -15.38 -22.44 30.35
CA SER A 37 -15.78 -23.86 30.44
C SER A 37 -16.52 -24.40 29.20
N ALA A 38 -15.84 -25.32 28.60
CA ALA A 38 -16.10 -26.34 27.56
C ALA A 38 -17.55 -26.76 27.31
N ALA A 39 -17.87 -27.01 26.02
CA ALA A 39 -18.70 -28.14 25.60
C ALA A 39 -18.27 -28.57 24.19
N ALA A 40 -17.90 -29.81 24.07
CA ALA A 40 -17.62 -30.52 22.82
C ALA A 40 -18.93 -30.82 22.08
N ALA A 41 -18.93 -30.64 20.74
CA ALA A 41 -19.87 -31.34 19.88
C ALA A 41 -19.18 -31.74 18.57
N ASN A 42 -19.12 -33.04 18.33
CA ASN A 42 -18.72 -33.68 17.08
C ASN A 42 -19.65 -33.27 15.93
N GLY A 43 -19.11 -33.00 14.75
CA GLY A 43 -19.87 -32.79 13.55
C GLY A 43 -19.03 -32.80 12.28
N ALA A 44 -19.05 -33.92 11.58
CA ALA A 44 -18.84 -34.19 10.15
C ALA A 44 -17.77 -33.37 9.39
N GLY A 45 -16.78 -34.12 8.87
CA GLY A 45 -15.70 -33.62 8.04
C GLY A 45 -16.14 -32.89 6.77
N ALA A 46 -15.72 -31.65 6.67
CA ALA A 46 -15.56 -30.96 5.40
C ALA A 46 -14.18 -31.32 4.82
N PRO A 47 -14.00 -31.37 3.48
CA PRO A 47 -12.72 -31.67 2.89
C PRO A 47 -11.70 -30.60 3.31
N ALA A 48 -10.62 -31.05 3.93
CA ALA A 48 -9.51 -30.19 4.32
C ALA A 48 -8.93 -29.56 3.04
N THR A 49 -9.23 -28.28 2.83
CA THR A 49 -8.50 -27.46 1.88
C THR A 49 -7.07 -27.38 2.41
N THR A 50 -6.17 -28.11 1.76
CA THR A 50 -4.73 -28.12 2.11
C THR A 50 -4.24 -26.69 2.02
N ALA A 51 -3.99 -26.07 3.16
CA ALA A 51 -3.33 -24.76 3.21
C ALA A 51 -1.99 -24.90 2.49
N PRO A 52 -1.61 -23.95 1.61
CA PRO A 52 -0.33 -24.00 0.93
C PRO A 52 0.78 -24.08 1.98
N ALA A 53 1.70 -25.05 1.78
CA ALA A 53 2.79 -25.31 2.71
C ALA A 53 3.54 -23.99 3.00
N ALA A 54 3.58 -23.60 4.27
CA ALA A 54 4.29 -22.40 4.71
C ALA A 54 5.77 -22.54 4.32
N VAL A 55 6.28 -21.58 3.53
CA VAL A 55 7.70 -21.52 3.19
C VAL A 55 8.45 -21.07 4.44
N THR A 56 9.34 -21.90 4.95
CA THR A 56 10.22 -21.52 6.08
C THR A 56 11.27 -20.52 5.59
N ILE A 57 11.26 -19.32 6.11
CA ILE A 57 12.26 -18.30 5.82
C ILE A 57 13.44 -18.48 6.77
N THR A 58 14.65 -18.67 6.20
CA THR A 58 15.90 -18.80 6.95
C THR A 58 16.87 -17.67 6.58
N ASN A 59 18.02 -17.64 7.26
CA ASN A 59 19.08 -16.70 6.89
C ASN A 59 19.71 -17.01 5.53
N GLU A 60 19.55 -18.23 5.04
CA GLU A 60 20.11 -18.74 3.80
C GLU A 60 19.10 -18.72 2.65
N SER A 61 17.83 -18.33 2.93
CA SER A 61 16.82 -18.26 1.89
C SER A 61 17.25 -17.37 0.73
N THR A 62 17.18 -17.91 -0.47
CA THR A 62 17.47 -17.21 -1.71
C THR A 62 16.45 -16.10 -2.00
N PRO A 63 16.77 -15.11 -2.83
CA PRO A 63 15.83 -14.07 -3.24
C PRO A 63 14.52 -14.64 -3.83
N ALA A 64 14.61 -15.70 -4.63
CA ALA A 64 13.45 -16.36 -5.22
C ALA A 64 12.57 -17.04 -4.16
N GLU A 65 13.14 -17.68 -3.16
CA GLU A 65 12.41 -18.25 -2.03
C GLU A 65 11.74 -17.17 -1.18
N LEU A 66 12.40 -16.03 -0.97
CA LEU A 66 11.81 -14.89 -0.26
C LEU A 66 10.63 -14.30 -1.03
N ALA A 67 10.74 -14.14 -2.35
CA ALA A 67 9.65 -13.68 -3.20
C ALA A 67 8.46 -14.66 -3.18
N ARG A 68 8.74 -15.98 -3.25
CA ARG A 68 7.73 -17.02 -3.11
C ARG A 68 7.05 -16.98 -1.74
N ALA A 69 7.82 -16.83 -0.66
CA ALA A 69 7.26 -16.71 0.69
C ALA A 69 6.35 -15.49 0.80
N ALA A 70 6.78 -14.34 0.28
CA ALA A 70 5.97 -13.14 0.24
C ALA A 70 4.68 -13.32 -0.56
N PHE A 71 4.76 -13.93 -1.73
CA PHE A 71 3.61 -14.23 -2.59
C PHE A 71 2.59 -15.13 -1.86
N LEU A 72 3.05 -16.20 -1.23
CA LEU A 72 2.18 -17.10 -0.47
C LEU A 72 1.56 -16.42 0.75
N ALA A 73 2.30 -15.56 1.45
CA ALA A 73 1.81 -14.79 2.58
C ALA A 73 0.72 -13.77 2.18
N GLN A 74 0.70 -13.29 0.93
CA GLN A 74 -0.37 -12.44 0.41
C GLN A 74 -1.62 -13.22 -0.01
N GLY A 75 -1.57 -14.57 -0.07
CA GLY A 75 -2.69 -15.44 -0.48
C GLY A 75 -2.39 -16.30 -1.70
N GLY A 76 -1.16 -16.28 -2.23
CA GLY A 76 -0.74 -17.13 -3.34
C GLY A 76 -1.58 -16.94 -4.59
N GLU A 77 -2.10 -18.02 -5.17
CA GLU A 77 -2.89 -17.96 -6.40
C GLU A 77 -4.19 -17.17 -6.26
N LYS A 78 -4.79 -17.13 -5.07
CA LYS A 78 -5.96 -16.27 -4.81
C LYS A 78 -5.60 -14.79 -4.94
N PHE A 79 -4.43 -14.39 -4.43
CA PHE A 79 -3.90 -13.03 -4.60
C PHE A 79 -3.60 -12.72 -6.07
N ARG A 80 -3.01 -13.66 -6.83
CA ARG A 80 -2.71 -13.52 -8.26
C ARG A 80 -3.97 -13.39 -9.11
N SER A 81 -5.01 -14.14 -8.77
CA SER A 81 -6.27 -14.19 -9.53
C SER A 81 -7.28 -13.10 -9.17
N LEU A 82 -6.90 -12.15 -8.30
CA LEU A 82 -7.77 -11.01 -7.98
C LEU A 82 -8.18 -10.26 -9.24
N GLN A 83 -9.49 -10.11 -9.42
CA GLN A 83 -10.04 -9.30 -10.51
C GLN A 83 -9.93 -7.81 -10.19
N ASN A 84 -10.24 -7.44 -8.94
CA ASN A 84 -10.13 -6.06 -8.48
C ASN A 84 -10.03 -5.98 -6.96
N ILE A 85 -9.53 -4.82 -6.51
CA ILE A 85 -9.55 -4.38 -5.10
C ILE A 85 -10.18 -2.99 -5.06
N VAL A 86 -11.13 -2.79 -4.15
CA VAL A 86 -11.74 -1.49 -3.85
C VAL A 86 -11.45 -1.15 -2.40
N MET A 87 -10.80 -0.01 -2.18
CA MET A 87 -10.53 0.53 -0.84
C MET A 87 -11.12 1.91 -0.71
N ARG A 88 -11.73 2.21 0.45
CA ARG A 88 -12.17 3.55 0.83
C ARG A 88 -11.86 3.80 2.29
N GLY A 89 -11.50 5.04 2.60
CA GLY A 89 -11.16 5.37 3.98
C GLY A 89 -10.71 6.81 4.18
N SER A 90 -9.94 7.03 5.24
CA SER A 90 -9.36 8.32 5.59
C SER A 90 -7.88 8.38 5.21
N VAL A 91 -7.42 9.57 4.90
CA VAL A 91 -6.02 9.88 4.65
C VAL A 91 -5.58 11.07 5.50
N GLN A 92 -4.33 11.06 5.95
CA GLN A 92 -3.65 12.22 6.54
C GLN A 92 -2.48 12.55 5.61
N LEU A 93 -2.47 13.78 5.10
CA LEU A 93 -1.43 14.27 4.19
C LEU A 93 -0.49 15.20 4.95
N TYR A 94 0.80 14.98 4.81
CA TYR A 94 1.86 15.80 5.42
C TYR A 94 2.70 16.43 4.31
N PRO A 95 2.48 17.71 4.00
CA PRO A 95 3.30 18.42 3.02
C PRO A 95 4.76 18.50 3.45
N PRO A 96 5.70 18.72 2.52
CA PRO A 96 7.10 18.92 2.86
C PRO A 96 7.26 20.03 3.89
N ASN A 97 8.13 19.76 4.88
CA ASN A 97 8.45 20.72 5.97
C ASN A 97 7.26 21.13 6.86
N SER A 98 6.15 20.40 6.83
CA SER A 98 4.99 20.62 7.69
C SER A 98 4.87 19.50 8.73
N VAL A 99 4.61 19.89 9.98
CA VAL A 99 4.25 18.95 11.06
C VAL A 99 2.73 18.83 11.20
N GLN A 100 1.96 19.70 10.53
CA GLN A 100 0.51 19.64 10.53
C GLN A 100 0.02 18.77 9.38
N SER A 101 -0.85 17.83 9.71
CA SER A 101 -1.51 17.00 8.71
C SER A 101 -2.75 17.68 8.15
N ILE A 102 -3.05 17.38 6.89
CA ILE A 102 -4.28 17.76 6.21
C ILE A 102 -5.15 16.50 6.14
N PRO A 103 -6.27 16.46 6.88
CA PRO A 103 -7.16 15.30 6.86
C PRO A 103 -7.97 15.26 5.56
N GLY A 104 -8.26 14.04 5.10
CA GLY A 104 -9.07 13.82 3.92
C GLY A 104 -9.64 12.41 3.87
N SER A 105 -10.31 12.12 2.77
CA SER A 105 -10.75 10.79 2.40
C SER A 105 -10.04 10.30 1.15
N PHE A 106 -9.98 8.97 0.98
CA PHE A 106 -9.45 8.37 -0.24
C PHE A 106 -10.35 7.26 -0.76
N SER A 107 -10.27 7.04 -2.05
CA SER A 107 -10.78 5.88 -2.76
C SER A 107 -9.70 5.34 -3.69
N LEU A 108 -9.47 4.03 -3.63
CA LEU A 108 -8.54 3.32 -4.51
C LEU A 108 -9.27 2.14 -5.13
N VAL A 109 -9.25 2.05 -6.45
CA VAL A 109 -9.76 0.92 -7.22
C VAL A 109 -8.65 0.42 -8.12
N THR A 110 -8.37 -0.88 -8.08
CA THR A 110 -7.44 -1.53 -9.01
C THR A 110 -8.13 -2.70 -9.69
N ALA A 111 -7.87 -2.92 -10.99
CA ALA A 111 -8.36 -4.07 -11.74
C ALA A 111 -7.35 -4.46 -12.82
N GLY A 112 -6.65 -5.57 -12.65
CA GLY A 112 -5.53 -5.95 -13.51
C GLY A 112 -4.49 -4.82 -13.57
N PRO A 113 -4.16 -4.27 -14.77
CA PRO A 113 -3.23 -3.15 -14.89
C PRO A 113 -3.84 -1.80 -14.55
N LYS A 114 -5.18 -1.70 -14.43
CA LYS A 114 -5.90 -0.44 -14.26
C LYS A 114 -5.89 0.03 -12.80
N LEU A 115 -5.89 1.35 -12.65
CA LEU A 115 -5.92 2.01 -11.34
C LEU A 115 -6.75 3.28 -11.40
N ARG A 116 -7.54 3.52 -10.36
CA ARG A 116 -8.14 4.82 -10.05
C ARG A 116 -7.89 5.13 -8.58
N MET A 117 -7.22 6.23 -8.33
CA MET A 117 -6.98 6.77 -6.99
C MET A 117 -7.54 8.18 -6.90
N GLU A 118 -8.31 8.43 -5.88
CA GLU A 118 -8.86 9.75 -5.56
C GLU A 118 -8.58 10.09 -4.11
N ILE A 119 -8.16 11.32 -3.87
CA ILE A 119 -7.98 11.91 -2.54
C ILE A 119 -8.78 13.20 -2.50
N ASP A 120 -9.63 13.35 -1.49
CA ASP A 120 -10.38 14.55 -1.22
C ASP A 120 -10.02 15.08 0.17
N ALA A 121 -9.20 16.12 0.20
CA ALA A 121 -8.77 16.82 1.39
C ALA A 121 -9.08 18.34 1.25
N ARG A 122 -10.27 18.64 0.73
CA ARG A 122 -10.74 20.04 0.57
C ARG A 122 -10.77 20.80 1.90
N PRO A 123 -10.50 22.13 1.89
CA PRO A 123 -10.23 22.96 0.71
C PRO A 123 -8.79 22.88 0.20
N ALA A 124 -7.90 22.16 0.87
CA ALA A 124 -6.46 22.20 0.60
C ALA A 124 -6.06 21.48 -0.70
N ILE A 125 -6.57 20.26 -0.93
CA ILE A 125 -6.17 19.46 -2.08
C ILE A 125 -7.29 18.53 -2.54
N VAL A 126 -7.42 18.37 -3.85
CA VAL A 126 -8.15 17.29 -4.50
C VAL A 126 -7.21 16.65 -5.52
N PHE A 127 -6.97 15.39 -5.38
CA PHE A 127 -6.11 14.63 -6.27
C PHE A 127 -6.86 13.47 -6.91
N LYS A 128 -6.69 13.29 -8.20
CA LYS A 128 -7.20 12.15 -8.95
C LYS A 128 -6.13 11.65 -9.90
N GLN A 129 -5.90 10.36 -9.87
CA GLN A 129 -5.08 9.63 -10.85
C GLN A 129 -5.88 8.46 -11.39
N ILE A 130 -5.86 8.30 -12.71
CA ILE A 130 -6.46 7.18 -13.41
C ILE A 130 -5.43 6.62 -14.39
N PHE A 131 -5.26 5.31 -14.36
CA PHE A 131 -4.57 4.54 -15.39
C PHE A 131 -5.56 3.55 -15.96
N ASP A 132 -5.92 3.69 -17.22
CA ASP A 132 -6.93 2.85 -17.90
C ASP A 132 -6.36 1.54 -18.47
N GLY A 133 -5.05 1.32 -18.29
CA GLY A 133 -4.27 0.22 -18.84
C GLY A 133 -3.37 0.65 -20.02
N GLN A 134 -3.56 1.85 -20.56
CA GLN A 134 -2.79 2.42 -21.66
C GLN A 134 -2.29 3.83 -21.34
N GLN A 135 -3.14 4.68 -20.80
CA GLN A 135 -2.86 6.09 -20.56
C GLN A 135 -3.05 6.43 -19.08
N THR A 136 -2.23 7.36 -18.60
CA THR A 136 -2.38 7.93 -17.26
C THR A 136 -2.98 9.33 -17.34
N TYR A 137 -4.01 9.57 -16.54
CA TYR A 137 -4.54 10.89 -16.24
C TYR A 137 -4.16 11.27 -14.82
N SER A 138 -3.71 12.51 -14.62
CA SER A 138 -3.51 13.12 -13.31
C SER A 138 -4.17 14.49 -13.26
N SER A 139 -4.92 14.76 -12.18
CA SER A 139 -5.46 16.11 -11.92
C SER A 139 -4.37 17.13 -11.56
N MET A 140 -3.14 16.65 -11.30
CA MET A 140 -1.94 17.45 -11.11
C MET A 140 -0.97 17.18 -12.27
N PRO A 141 -1.01 18.01 -13.34
CA PRO A 141 -0.28 17.69 -14.58
C PRO A 141 1.24 17.65 -14.42
N ASN A 142 1.78 18.29 -13.39
CA ASN A 142 3.22 18.28 -13.10
C ASN A 142 3.65 17.14 -12.17
N LEU A 143 2.73 16.31 -11.72
CA LEU A 143 2.97 15.14 -10.87
C LEU A 143 2.61 13.89 -11.68
N GLU A 144 3.56 13.44 -12.46
CA GLU A 144 3.43 12.17 -13.16
C GLU A 144 3.74 11.04 -12.17
N MET A 145 2.69 10.35 -11.74
CA MET A 145 2.82 9.20 -10.86
C MET A 145 3.09 7.93 -11.67
N PRO A 146 3.91 7.02 -11.17
CA PRO A 146 4.15 5.75 -11.83
C PRO A 146 2.85 4.94 -11.98
N PRO A 147 2.78 4.01 -12.92
CA PRO A 147 1.68 3.05 -13.02
C PRO A 147 1.76 2.06 -11.85
N LEU A 148 1.15 2.40 -10.70
CA LEU A 148 1.31 1.72 -9.41
C LEU A 148 1.02 0.21 -9.47
N THR A 149 0.21 -0.24 -10.43
CA THR A 149 -0.08 -1.67 -10.63
C THR A 149 1.10 -2.47 -11.19
N LYS A 150 2.13 -1.81 -11.73
CA LYS A 150 3.38 -2.46 -12.19
C LYS A 150 4.41 -2.62 -11.07
N PHE A 151 4.21 -2.00 -9.93
CA PHE A 151 5.12 -1.99 -8.79
C PHE A 151 4.52 -2.70 -7.57
N GLY A 152 5.33 -2.84 -6.52
CA GLY A 152 4.89 -3.34 -5.23
C GLY A 152 4.16 -4.68 -5.35
N LEU A 153 2.99 -4.78 -4.75
CA LEU A 153 2.19 -6.02 -4.77
C LEU A 153 1.82 -6.47 -6.20
N GLY A 154 1.68 -5.54 -7.15
CA GLY A 154 1.45 -5.86 -8.56
C GLY A 154 2.64 -6.57 -9.21
N ALA A 155 3.87 -6.17 -8.91
CA ALA A 155 5.08 -6.87 -9.36
C ALA A 155 5.21 -8.23 -8.65
N LEU A 156 4.91 -8.30 -7.34
CA LEU A 156 4.95 -9.54 -6.58
C LEU A 156 3.98 -10.59 -7.12
N ALA A 157 2.79 -10.19 -7.56
CA ALA A 157 1.81 -11.12 -8.14
C ALA A 157 2.31 -11.82 -9.41
N ARG A 158 3.34 -11.28 -10.05
CA ARG A 158 3.91 -11.75 -11.34
C ARG A 158 5.37 -12.15 -11.25
N TYR A 159 5.94 -12.27 -10.06
CA TYR A 159 7.37 -12.43 -9.80
C TYR A 159 8.03 -13.61 -10.54
N ASP A 160 7.27 -14.67 -10.82
CA ASP A 160 7.73 -15.90 -11.48
C ASP A 160 7.37 -15.97 -12.97
N GLN A 161 6.81 -14.88 -13.54
CA GLN A 161 6.52 -14.82 -14.97
C GLN A 161 7.79 -14.57 -15.79
N PRO A 162 7.81 -14.97 -17.07
CA PRO A 162 8.94 -14.74 -17.96
C PRO A 162 9.35 -13.26 -18.00
N GLY A 163 10.67 -13.02 -17.94
CA GLY A 163 11.26 -11.69 -17.98
C GLY A 163 11.40 -10.98 -16.64
N TYR A 164 10.74 -11.47 -15.57
CA TYR A 164 10.95 -10.96 -14.21
C TYR A 164 12.27 -11.46 -13.66
N GLN A 165 13.03 -10.57 -13.02
CA GLN A 165 14.31 -10.90 -12.38
C GLN A 165 14.21 -10.64 -10.88
N ILE A 166 14.72 -11.59 -10.07
CA ILE A 166 14.73 -11.47 -8.62
C ILE A 166 16.17 -11.48 -8.15
N THR A 167 16.57 -10.44 -7.40
CA THR A 167 17.94 -10.28 -6.93
C THR A 167 18.00 -10.03 -5.42
N ALA A 168 19.16 -10.29 -4.83
CA ALA A 168 19.39 -10.10 -3.41
C ALA A 168 19.46 -8.60 -3.06
N LEU A 169 18.94 -8.26 -1.87
CA LEU A 169 19.16 -6.98 -1.22
C LEU A 169 19.67 -7.17 0.20
N ALA A 170 20.31 -6.14 0.73
CA ALA A 170 20.70 -6.12 2.13
C ALA A 170 19.47 -6.14 3.04
N ASN A 171 19.47 -7.05 4.01
CA ASN A 171 18.40 -7.16 4.99
C ASN A 171 18.37 -5.94 5.91
N LYS A 172 17.19 -5.57 6.41
CA LYS A 172 17.01 -4.50 7.41
C LYS A 172 16.50 -5.09 8.72
N LYS A 173 17.31 -5.03 9.78
CA LYS A 173 16.91 -5.50 11.13
C LYS A 173 16.29 -6.92 11.08
N LYS A 174 14.98 -7.02 11.38
CA LYS A 174 14.21 -8.28 11.38
C LYS A 174 13.52 -8.57 10.06
N GLN A 175 13.77 -7.79 9.02
CA GLN A 175 13.17 -7.95 7.70
C GLN A 175 14.18 -8.58 6.74
N ARG A 176 13.69 -9.50 5.92
CA ARG A 176 14.42 -10.04 4.77
C ARG A 176 14.10 -9.20 3.55
N ALA A 177 15.05 -9.09 2.64
CA ALA A 177 14.88 -8.19 1.51
C ALA A 177 15.26 -8.87 0.18
N PHE A 178 14.52 -8.50 -0.86
CA PHE A 178 14.79 -8.88 -2.24
C PHE A 178 14.28 -7.79 -3.19
N ARG A 179 14.79 -7.81 -4.41
CA ARG A 179 14.40 -6.89 -5.48
C ARG A 179 13.72 -7.66 -6.59
N ILE A 180 12.66 -7.11 -7.13
CA ILE A 180 12.05 -7.56 -8.38
C ILE A 180 12.27 -6.48 -9.44
N VAL A 181 12.75 -6.89 -10.62
CA VAL A 181 12.81 -6.06 -11.82
C VAL A 181 11.87 -6.71 -12.84
N ASP A 182 10.92 -5.92 -13.37
CA ASP A 182 9.97 -6.41 -14.37
C ASP A 182 10.59 -6.38 -15.78
N PRO A 183 9.92 -6.96 -16.80
CA PRO A 183 10.45 -6.98 -18.18
C PRO A 183 10.66 -5.60 -18.81
N GLU A 184 10.01 -4.54 -18.29
CA GLU A 184 10.15 -3.16 -18.77
C GLU A 184 11.27 -2.40 -18.01
N GLY A 185 11.92 -3.05 -17.02
CA GLY A 185 12.99 -2.47 -16.21
C GLY A 185 12.49 -1.74 -14.95
N TYR A 186 11.18 -1.78 -14.65
CA TYR A 186 10.67 -1.22 -13.40
C TYR A 186 11.15 -2.03 -12.21
N THR A 187 11.62 -1.33 -11.20
CA THR A 187 12.28 -1.93 -10.04
C THR A 187 11.48 -1.71 -8.78
N THR A 188 11.27 -2.79 -8.01
CA THR A 188 10.68 -2.74 -6.66
C THR A 188 11.56 -3.49 -5.67
N ASP A 189 11.94 -2.83 -4.59
CA ASP A 189 12.63 -3.40 -3.44
C ASP A 189 11.64 -3.79 -2.36
N PHE A 190 11.62 -5.06 -1.97
CA PHE A 190 10.71 -5.59 -0.96
C PHE A 190 11.41 -5.84 0.36
N TYR A 191 10.73 -5.56 1.44
CA TYR A 191 11.11 -5.87 2.81
C TYR A 191 9.98 -6.66 3.46
N ILE A 192 10.26 -7.91 3.80
CA ILE A 192 9.28 -8.85 4.35
C ILE A 192 9.59 -9.22 5.78
N ASP A 193 8.58 -9.54 6.56
CA ASP A 193 8.74 -10.12 7.88
C ASP A 193 9.41 -11.49 7.78
N ALA A 194 10.50 -11.68 8.53
CA ALA A 194 11.30 -12.90 8.48
C ALA A 194 10.59 -14.13 9.05
N THR A 195 9.48 -13.96 9.78
CA THR A 195 8.76 -15.06 10.42
C THR A 195 7.59 -15.59 9.62
N ASN A 196 6.92 -14.70 8.87
CA ASN A 196 5.66 -15.04 8.19
C ASN A 196 5.60 -14.62 6.72
N GLY A 197 6.64 -13.97 6.18
CA GLY A 197 6.73 -13.56 4.79
C GLY A 197 5.85 -12.37 4.39
N ARG A 198 5.12 -11.74 5.31
CA ARG A 198 4.28 -10.59 5.00
C ARG A 198 5.11 -9.42 4.46
N VAL A 199 4.64 -8.80 3.39
CA VAL A 199 5.28 -7.59 2.86
C VAL A 199 5.02 -6.44 3.83
N MET A 200 6.06 -6.03 4.54
CA MET A 200 6.01 -4.92 5.50
C MET A 200 6.22 -3.59 4.82
N SER A 201 7.11 -3.54 3.82
CA SER A 201 7.31 -2.34 3.03
C SER A 201 7.89 -2.66 1.65
N PHE A 202 7.76 -1.70 0.75
CA PHE A 202 8.47 -1.73 -0.53
C PHE A 202 8.87 -0.31 -0.97
N LEU A 203 9.94 -0.24 -1.78
CA LEU A 203 10.39 0.98 -2.43
C LEU A 203 10.30 0.78 -3.95
N LEU A 204 9.78 1.76 -4.64
CA LEU A 204 9.83 1.82 -6.09
C LEU A 204 10.62 3.03 -6.56
N TYR A 205 11.22 2.90 -7.74
CA TYR A 205 12.04 3.94 -8.35
C TYR A 205 11.44 4.27 -9.74
N TYR A 206 11.09 5.53 -9.96
CA TYR A 206 10.47 5.97 -11.20
C TYR A 206 10.76 7.43 -11.48
N GLY A 207 11.21 7.76 -12.70
CA GLY A 207 11.38 9.15 -13.14
C GLY A 207 12.30 10.00 -12.27
N GLY A 208 13.27 9.39 -11.56
CA GLY A 208 14.13 10.08 -10.60
C GLY A 208 13.52 10.27 -9.21
N PHE A 209 12.32 9.76 -8.97
CA PHE A 209 11.65 9.77 -7.67
C PHE A 209 11.76 8.42 -6.98
N THR A 210 11.66 8.44 -5.65
CA THR A 210 11.50 7.25 -4.82
C THR A 210 10.17 7.33 -4.09
N LEU A 211 9.33 6.30 -4.27
CA LEU A 211 8.11 6.12 -3.49
C LEU A 211 8.27 4.93 -2.57
N GLY A 212 8.24 5.18 -1.26
CA GLY A 212 8.21 4.16 -0.22
C GLY A 212 6.78 3.92 0.25
N THR A 213 6.41 2.65 0.42
CA THR A 213 5.15 2.25 1.04
C THR A 213 5.46 1.35 2.23
N GLU A 214 4.88 1.64 3.39
CA GLU A 214 4.98 0.82 4.60
C GLU A 214 3.58 0.36 5.02
N HIS A 215 3.42 -0.93 5.28
CA HIS A 215 2.17 -1.54 5.70
C HIS A 215 2.17 -1.70 7.22
N SER A 216 1.11 -1.26 7.88
CA SER A 216 0.99 -1.32 9.36
C SER A 216 -0.14 -2.23 9.83
N LYS A 217 -1.23 -2.34 9.08
CA LYS A 217 -2.35 -3.24 9.38
C LYS A 217 -2.80 -3.98 8.13
N PHE A 218 -3.31 -5.18 8.36
CA PHE A 218 -3.78 -6.06 7.30
C PHE A 218 -5.18 -6.58 7.61
N LYS A 219 -5.95 -6.86 6.56
CA LYS A 219 -7.20 -7.61 6.60
C LYS A 219 -7.06 -8.85 5.72
N GLU A 220 -7.53 -9.97 6.20
CA GLU A 220 -7.67 -11.16 5.37
C GLU A 220 -9.10 -11.21 4.82
N ILE A 221 -9.23 -11.28 3.51
CA ILE A 221 -10.51 -11.32 2.80
C ILE A 221 -10.44 -12.48 1.80
N GLU A 222 -11.27 -13.47 1.97
CA GLU A 222 -11.35 -14.69 1.12
C GLU A 222 -9.99 -15.39 0.96
N GLY A 223 -9.13 -15.30 1.98
CA GLY A 223 -7.78 -15.88 1.97
C GLY A 223 -6.73 -15.03 1.24
N VAL A 224 -7.03 -13.78 0.97
CA VAL A 224 -6.08 -12.77 0.47
C VAL A 224 -5.76 -11.77 1.58
N LEU A 225 -4.49 -11.56 1.85
CA LEU A 225 -4.01 -10.58 2.82
C LEU A 225 -3.89 -9.21 2.16
N VAL A 226 -4.76 -8.27 2.53
CA VAL A 226 -4.78 -6.92 1.96
C VAL A 226 -4.33 -5.90 3.01
N PRO A 227 -3.35 -5.02 2.71
CA PRO A 227 -3.00 -3.93 3.60
C PRO A 227 -4.21 -3.00 3.82
N SER A 228 -4.60 -2.78 5.07
CA SER A 228 -5.73 -1.91 5.43
C SER A 228 -5.30 -0.59 6.06
N SER A 229 -4.06 -0.51 6.56
CA SER A 229 -3.42 0.75 6.92
C SER A 229 -2.00 0.75 6.38
N PHE A 230 -1.63 1.81 5.72
CA PHE A 230 -0.31 1.97 5.13
C PHE A 230 0.07 3.44 5.04
N SER A 231 1.36 3.71 5.05
CA SER A 231 1.91 5.04 4.79
C SER A 231 2.67 5.04 3.47
N GLN A 232 2.68 6.19 2.82
CA GLN A 232 3.48 6.45 1.63
C GLN A 232 4.39 7.64 1.87
N LYS A 233 5.65 7.49 1.49
CA LYS A 233 6.65 8.55 1.46
C LYS A 233 7.06 8.80 0.03
N PHE A 234 6.86 10.02 -0.43
CA PHE A 234 7.23 10.45 -1.76
C PHE A 234 8.42 11.42 -1.64
N GLU A 235 9.60 10.98 -2.08
CA GLU A 235 10.80 11.83 -2.04
C GLU A 235 10.92 12.61 -3.34
N MET A 236 10.89 13.94 -3.21
CA MET A 236 11.02 14.87 -4.31
C MET A 236 12.20 15.83 -4.03
N PRO A 237 12.75 16.51 -5.05
CA PRO A 237 13.84 17.48 -4.85
C PRO A 237 13.54 18.59 -3.85
N MET A 238 12.26 18.95 -3.68
CA MET A 238 11.80 20.00 -2.76
C MET A 238 11.49 19.50 -1.34
N GLY A 239 11.66 18.23 -1.07
CA GLY A 239 11.38 17.60 0.23
C GLY A 239 10.48 16.38 0.14
N ALA A 240 10.33 15.68 1.25
CA ALA A 240 9.51 14.49 1.32
C ALA A 240 8.05 14.83 1.63
N PHE A 241 7.14 14.25 0.89
CA PHE A 241 5.71 14.25 1.15
C PHE A 241 5.31 12.92 1.80
N PHE A 242 4.50 12.97 2.84
CA PHE A 242 3.98 11.77 3.50
C PHE A 242 2.47 11.72 3.43
N ALA A 243 1.95 10.51 3.32
CA ALA A 243 0.52 10.24 3.41
C ALA A 243 0.28 8.98 4.23
N GLU A 244 -0.64 9.04 5.17
CA GLU A 244 -1.08 7.90 5.99
C GLU A 244 -2.51 7.54 5.62
N PHE A 245 -2.69 6.30 5.17
CA PHE A 245 -3.97 5.77 4.71
C PHE A 245 -4.54 4.77 5.72
N SER A 246 -5.83 4.89 6.00
CA SER A 246 -6.58 3.94 6.83
C SER A 246 -7.87 3.55 6.12
N ALA A 247 -7.90 2.33 5.54
CA ALA A 247 -9.05 1.81 4.85
C ALA A 247 -10.11 1.32 5.84
N LYS A 248 -11.27 1.98 5.84
CA LYS A 248 -12.47 1.55 6.57
C LYS A 248 -13.16 0.40 5.83
N GLU A 249 -13.24 0.52 4.52
CA GLU A 249 -13.82 -0.46 3.62
C GLU A 249 -12.73 -1.03 2.72
N VAL A 250 -12.67 -2.37 2.63
CA VAL A 250 -11.83 -3.11 1.68
C VAL A 250 -12.70 -4.23 1.11
N LYS A 251 -12.84 -4.24 -0.20
CA LYS A 251 -13.58 -5.27 -0.95
C LYS A 251 -12.73 -5.80 -2.09
N ILE A 252 -12.89 -7.06 -2.43
CA ILE A 252 -12.24 -7.71 -3.57
C ILE A 252 -13.28 -8.28 -4.52
N ASN A 253 -12.93 -8.44 -5.79
CA ASN A 253 -13.74 -9.10 -6.81
C ASN A 253 -15.18 -8.55 -6.93
N GLN A 254 -15.33 -7.22 -6.76
CA GLN A 254 -16.63 -6.58 -6.86
C GLN A 254 -17.00 -6.27 -8.32
N PRO A 255 -18.29 -6.28 -8.67
CA PRO A 255 -18.73 -5.69 -9.93
C PRO A 255 -18.28 -4.22 -10.02
N LEU A 256 -17.65 -3.83 -11.11
CA LEU A 256 -17.25 -2.45 -11.39
C LEU A 256 -18.09 -1.94 -12.56
N GLY A 257 -18.47 -0.64 -12.50
CA GLY A 257 -19.09 0.02 -13.64
C GLY A 257 -18.12 0.16 -14.82
N ASP A 258 -18.65 0.23 -16.03
CA ASP A 258 -17.84 0.34 -17.27
C ASP A 258 -16.96 1.60 -17.29
N ASP A 259 -17.38 2.64 -16.57
CA ASP A 259 -16.70 3.93 -16.43
C ASP A 259 -15.71 4.00 -15.24
N ALA A 260 -15.52 2.89 -14.52
CA ALA A 260 -14.68 2.88 -13.31
C ALA A 260 -13.28 3.46 -13.55
N PHE A 261 -12.74 3.29 -14.75
CA PHE A 261 -11.41 3.80 -15.15
C PHE A 261 -11.48 4.80 -16.33
N ALA A 262 -12.64 5.40 -16.56
CA ALA A 262 -12.78 6.40 -17.62
C ALA A 262 -11.98 7.66 -17.31
N ILE A 263 -11.17 8.08 -18.27
CA ILE A 263 -10.39 9.32 -18.20
C ILE A 263 -11.34 10.48 -18.51
N PRO A 264 -11.38 11.56 -17.69
CA PRO A 264 -12.17 12.75 -17.99
C PRO A 264 -11.74 13.37 -19.33
N ARG A 265 -12.73 13.79 -20.10
CA ARG A 265 -12.51 14.51 -21.38
C ARG A 265 -12.24 15.97 -21.14
#